data_90c58e88be6917242f71fc1720489477
#
_entry.id   90c58e88be6917242f71fc1720489477
#
_cell.length_a   1.000
_cell.length_b   1.000
_cell.length_c   1.000
_cell.angle_alpha   90.00
_cell.angle_beta   90.00
_cell.angle_gamma   90.00
#
_symmetry.space_group_name_H-M   'P 1'
#
loop_
_entity.id
_entity.type
_entity.pdbx_description
1 polymer ?
#
loop_
_entity_poly.entity_id
_entity_poly.type
_entity_poly.pdbx_seq_one_letter_code
_entity_poly.pdbx_strand_id
1 'polypeptide(L)'
;MRNIIMTAALMVALTGTAQAENYDNTTVSMAAESATMGISLSTNDTSRSIDVYTMGRSLDFGAGVSDNGTNRDYSVSVGKTLDVLNVGPVGTYLSGEAEYNWGDTFTKSEMHFTPTVGGKMDLGLIAPYAEVDYMLKSVEGDFTSIDKATPNFTIVTKVALGTSTSLNAKLTNSLNSDWESTDKEVSVGLTVKF
;
A
#
# COMPACT_ATOMS: atom_id res chain seq x y z
N MET A 1 4.27 -26.58 3.63
CA MET A 1 2.79 -26.64 3.69
C MET A 1 2.22 -26.36 5.09
N ARG A 2 2.72 -26.96 6.18
CA ARG A 2 2.23 -26.71 7.55
C ARG A 2 2.29 -25.23 7.98
N ASN A 3 3.30 -24.49 7.56
CA ASN A 3 3.48 -23.06 7.92
C ASN A 3 2.47 -22.14 7.19
N ILE A 4 2.07 -22.48 5.96
CA ILE A 4 1.08 -21.71 5.19
C ILE A 4 -0.31 -21.79 5.83
N ILE A 5 -0.68 -22.97 6.35
CA ILE A 5 -1.99 -23.19 7.00
C ILE A 5 -2.07 -22.43 8.34
N MET A 6 -0.98 -22.43 9.15
CA MET A 6 -0.93 -21.64 10.38
C MET A 6 -0.99 -20.13 10.11
N THR A 7 -0.38 -19.67 9.02
CA THR A 7 -0.39 -18.27 8.61
C THR A 7 -1.78 -17.82 8.19
N ALA A 8 -2.49 -18.63 7.39
CA ALA A 8 -3.87 -18.35 7.00
C ALA A 8 -4.84 -18.33 8.21
N ALA A 9 -4.66 -19.23 9.18
CA ALA A 9 -5.46 -19.26 10.40
C ALA A 9 -5.20 -18.03 11.30
N LEU A 10 -3.97 -17.54 11.36
CA LEU A 10 -3.62 -16.33 12.10
C LEU A 10 -4.22 -15.07 11.45
N MET A 11 -4.30 -15.01 10.13
CA MET A 11 -4.96 -13.91 9.42
C MET A 11 -6.46 -13.87 9.68
N VAL A 12 -7.14 -15.02 9.63
CA VAL A 12 -8.58 -15.10 9.94
C VAL A 12 -8.86 -14.66 11.39
N ALA A 13 -7.97 -14.97 12.33
CA ALA A 13 -8.09 -14.52 13.71
C ALA A 13 -7.84 -13.00 13.87
N LEU A 14 -6.93 -12.42 13.09
CA LEU A 14 -6.66 -10.98 13.11
C LEU A 14 -7.78 -10.15 12.48
N THR A 15 -8.44 -10.63 11.42
CA THR A 15 -9.60 -9.95 10.81
C THR A 15 -10.81 -9.90 11.73
N GLY A 16 -11.00 -10.90 12.61
CA GLY A 16 -12.11 -10.91 13.58
C GLY A 16 -11.97 -9.93 14.73
N THR A 17 -10.77 -9.37 14.94
CA THR A 17 -10.48 -8.44 16.07
C THR A 17 -10.26 -6.99 15.64
N ALA A 18 -10.13 -6.73 14.34
CA ALA A 18 -9.84 -5.40 13.81
C ALA A 18 -11.10 -4.53 13.54
N GLN A 19 -12.28 -4.95 13.98
CA GLN A 19 -13.46 -4.06 14.02
C GLN A 19 -13.30 -3.04 15.16
N ALA A 20 -12.36 -2.12 14.99
CA ALA A 20 -12.32 -0.93 15.81
C ALA A 20 -13.38 0.05 15.27
N GLU A 21 -14.29 0.47 16.13
CA GLU A 21 -15.48 1.30 15.85
C GLU A 21 -15.22 2.67 15.17
N ASN A 22 -14.00 2.92 14.65
CA ASN A 22 -13.59 4.22 14.12
C ASN A 22 -12.83 4.15 12.77
N TYR A 23 -12.87 3.02 12.07
CA TYR A 23 -12.20 2.88 10.78
C TYR A 23 -13.21 2.56 9.69
N ASP A 24 -13.11 3.27 8.57
CA ASP A 24 -14.04 3.15 7.44
C ASP A 24 -13.76 1.89 6.62
N ASN A 25 -12.52 1.39 6.68
CA ASN A 25 -12.12 0.18 5.96
C ASN A 25 -11.00 -0.58 6.67
N THR A 26 -11.06 -1.91 6.63
CA THR A 26 -10.01 -2.79 7.15
C THR A 26 -9.52 -3.73 6.06
N THR A 27 -8.23 -3.66 5.74
CA THR A 27 -7.61 -4.49 4.72
C THR A 27 -6.66 -5.51 5.35
N VAL A 28 -6.74 -6.75 4.89
CA VAL A 28 -5.81 -7.82 5.25
C VAL A 28 -5.04 -8.24 4.00
N SER A 29 -3.71 -8.33 4.11
CA SER A 29 -2.85 -8.68 2.99
C SER A 29 -1.84 -9.77 3.33
N MET A 30 -1.43 -10.49 2.29
CA MET A 30 -0.29 -11.42 2.33
C MET A 30 0.59 -11.17 1.12
N ALA A 31 1.89 -11.03 1.35
CA ALA A 31 2.85 -10.89 0.28
C ALA A 31 3.92 -11.99 0.36
N ALA A 32 4.38 -12.42 -0.81
CA ALA A 32 5.55 -13.25 -0.99
C ALA A 32 6.57 -12.50 -1.85
N GLU A 33 7.77 -12.32 -1.34
CA GLU A 33 8.80 -11.49 -1.96
C GLU A 33 10.09 -12.27 -2.17
N SER A 34 10.70 -12.07 -3.34
CA SER A 34 12.12 -12.37 -3.61
C SER A 34 12.92 -11.06 -3.55
N ALA A 35 14.21 -11.12 -3.90
CA ALA A 35 15.06 -9.91 -3.96
C ALA A 35 14.64 -8.90 -5.05
N THR A 36 13.85 -9.30 -6.04
CA THR A 36 13.52 -8.49 -7.23
C THR A 36 12.04 -8.46 -7.60
N MET A 37 11.25 -9.34 -7.05
CA MET A 37 9.83 -9.47 -7.38
C MET A 37 9.02 -9.82 -6.16
N GLY A 38 7.77 -9.37 -6.13
CA GLY A 38 6.79 -9.75 -5.14
C GLY A 38 5.42 -10.02 -5.77
N ILE A 39 4.64 -10.78 -5.05
CA ILE A 39 3.21 -10.95 -5.29
C ILE A 39 2.48 -10.69 -3.99
N SER A 40 1.42 -9.91 -4.02
CA SER A 40 0.55 -9.70 -2.87
C SER A 40 -0.89 -10.09 -3.18
N LEU A 41 -1.55 -10.55 -2.15
CA LEU A 41 -2.99 -10.81 -2.12
C LEU A 41 -3.55 -9.96 -1.02
N SER A 42 -4.59 -9.19 -1.30
CA SER A 42 -5.28 -8.43 -0.26
C SER A 42 -6.79 -8.62 -0.35
N THR A 43 -7.45 -8.41 0.77
CA THR A 43 -8.90 -8.44 0.87
C THR A 43 -9.36 -7.43 1.91
N ASN A 44 -10.46 -6.78 1.63
CA ASN A 44 -11.23 -5.98 2.57
C ASN A 44 -12.70 -6.40 2.50
N ASP A 45 -13.57 -5.65 3.15
CA ASP A 45 -15.00 -5.97 3.24
C ASP A 45 -15.71 -5.95 1.87
N THR A 46 -15.17 -5.24 0.89
CA THR A 46 -15.81 -4.98 -0.40
C THR A 46 -15.07 -5.54 -1.60
N SER A 47 -13.77 -5.82 -1.49
CA SER A 47 -12.94 -6.22 -2.62
C SER A 47 -11.82 -7.17 -2.27
N ARG A 48 -11.28 -7.81 -3.30
CA ARG A 48 -10.06 -8.63 -3.26
C ARG A 48 -9.13 -8.16 -4.34
N SER A 49 -7.84 -8.12 -4.07
CA SER A 49 -6.85 -7.81 -5.10
C SER A 49 -5.70 -8.81 -5.14
N ILE A 50 -5.11 -8.88 -6.31
CA ILE A 50 -3.86 -9.59 -6.58
C ILE A 50 -2.95 -8.60 -7.27
N ASP A 51 -1.77 -8.38 -6.71
CA ASP A 51 -0.77 -7.48 -7.26
C ASP A 51 0.54 -8.22 -7.46
N VAL A 52 1.18 -7.98 -8.59
CA VAL A 52 2.54 -8.43 -8.89
C VAL A 52 3.39 -7.19 -9.07
N TYR A 53 4.54 -7.14 -8.41
CA TYR A 53 5.41 -5.97 -8.47
C TYR A 53 6.88 -6.38 -8.55
N THR A 54 7.68 -5.51 -9.13
CA THR A 54 9.14 -5.64 -9.13
C THR A 54 9.73 -4.67 -8.11
N MET A 55 10.84 -5.09 -7.51
CA MET A 55 11.64 -4.24 -6.63
C MET A 55 12.99 -4.02 -7.32
N GLY A 56 13.08 -2.95 -8.08
CA GLY A 56 14.24 -2.63 -8.89
C GLY A 56 15.15 -1.58 -8.24
N ARG A 57 16.41 -1.56 -8.66
CA ARG A 57 17.31 -0.46 -8.28
C ARG A 57 17.01 0.84 -9.04
N SER A 58 16.39 0.73 -10.20
CA SER A 58 16.12 1.87 -11.09
C SER A 58 14.67 2.30 -11.06
N LEU A 59 13.77 1.39 -11.35
CA LEU A 59 12.32 1.60 -11.36
C LEU A 59 11.65 0.35 -10.81
N ASP A 60 10.56 0.56 -10.12
CA ASP A 60 9.63 -0.47 -9.68
C ASP A 60 8.44 -0.49 -10.64
N PHE A 61 7.97 -1.69 -10.99
CA PHE A 61 6.81 -1.87 -11.85
C PHE A 61 5.79 -2.71 -11.10
N GLY A 62 4.52 -2.35 -11.27
CA GLY A 62 3.40 -3.09 -10.69
C GLY A 62 2.35 -3.41 -11.72
N ALA A 63 1.61 -4.47 -11.48
CA ALA A 63 0.36 -4.80 -12.18
C ALA A 63 -0.60 -5.45 -11.18
N GLY A 64 -1.83 -5.01 -11.18
CA GLY A 64 -2.84 -5.45 -10.23
C GLY A 64 -4.17 -5.79 -10.89
N VAL A 65 -4.94 -6.61 -10.21
CA VAL A 65 -6.35 -6.85 -10.49
C VAL A 65 -7.12 -6.82 -9.18
N SER A 66 -8.22 -6.09 -9.17
CA SER A 66 -9.16 -6.01 -8.05
C SER A 66 -10.54 -6.51 -8.49
N ASP A 67 -11.21 -7.25 -7.62
CA ASP A 67 -12.53 -7.84 -7.89
C ASP A 67 -13.41 -7.65 -6.65
N ASN A 68 -14.56 -7.00 -6.81
CA ASN A 68 -15.55 -6.80 -5.75
C ASN A 68 -16.75 -7.77 -5.86
N GLY A 69 -16.60 -8.83 -6.66
CA GLY A 69 -17.64 -9.83 -6.90
C GLY A 69 -18.63 -9.47 -8.01
N THR A 70 -18.69 -8.21 -8.41
CA THR A 70 -19.55 -7.71 -9.50
C THR A 70 -18.71 -7.07 -10.60
N ASN A 71 -17.71 -6.31 -10.23
CA ASN A 71 -16.87 -5.52 -11.12
C ASN A 71 -15.41 -5.95 -10.96
N ARG A 72 -14.66 -5.85 -12.05
CA ARG A 72 -13.22 -6.15 -12.05
C ARG A 72 -12.45 -4.98 -12.63
N ASP A 73 -11.45 -4.54 -11.87
CA ASP A 73 -10.57 -3.44 -12.24
C ASP A 73 -9.13 -3.93 -12.35
N TYR A 74 -8.38 -3.24 -13.18
CA TYR A 74 -6.98 -3.55 -13.49
C TYR A 74 -6.13 -2.32 -13.31
N SER A 75 -4.88 -2.52 -12.90
CA SER A 75 -3.89 -1.45 -12.82
C SER A 75 -2.54 -1.88 -13.36
N VAL A 76 -1.78 -0.91 -13.83
CA VAL A 76 -0.34 -1.04 -14.04
C VAL A 76 0.33 0.21 -13.48
N SER A 77 1.45 0.02 -12.81
CA SER A 77 2.19 1.14 -12.21
C SER A 77 3.67 1.10 -12.53
N VAL A 78 4.27 2.28 -12.46
CA VAL A 78 5.72 2.47 -12.46
C VAL A 78 6.06 3.51 -11.42
N GLY A 79 7.04 3.20 -10.58
CA GLY A 79 7.44 4.08 -9.50
C GLY A 79 8.94 4.08 -9.24
N LYS A 80 9.35 4.99 -8.39
CA LYS A 80 10.71 5.05 -7.87
C LYS A 80 10.76 5.69 -6.50
N THR A 81 11.54 5.08 -5.62
CA THR A 81 11.89 5.63 -4.31
C THR A 81 13.36 6.03 -4.29
N LEU A 82 13.65 7.21 -3.78
CA LEU A 82 14.98 7.76 -3.61
C LEU A 82 15.23 8.06 -2.13
N ASP A 83 16.21 7.40 -1.54
CA ASP A 83 16.70 7.80 -0.22
C ASP A 83 17.40 9.16 -0.32
N VAL A 84 16.95 10.11 0.49
CA VAL A 84 17.47 11.50 0.49
C VAL A 84 18.51 11.67 1.57
N LEU A 85 18.23 11.18 2.77
CA LEU A 85 19.12 11.29 3.93
C LEU A 85 19.04 10.01 4.74
N ASN A 86 20.21 9.52 5.17
CA ASN A 86 20.29 8.43 6.14
C ASN A 86 21.31 8.78 7.22
N VAL A 87 20.87 8.88 8.47
CA VAL A 87 21.71 9.19 9.63
C VAL A 87 21.43 8.15 10.71
N GLY A 88 22.35 7.21 10.88
CA GLY A 88 22.17 6.09 11.77
C GLY A 88 20.92 5.27 11.40
N PRO A 89 20.01 5.00 12.34
CA PRO A 89 18.79 4.25 12.06
C PRO A 89 17.69 5.06 11.38
N VAL A 90 17.86 6.38 11.21
CA VAL A 90 16.81 7.26 10.65
C VAL A 90 17.13 7.62 9.21
N GLY A 91 16.14 7.52 8.35
CA GLY A 91 16.24 7.91 6.95
C GLY A 91 15.03 8.71 6.49
N THR A 92 15.23 9.49 5.44
CA THR A 92 14.14 10.15 4.71
C THR A 92 14.21 9.75 3.25
N TYR A 93 13.04 9.74 2.60
CA TYR A 93 12.94 9.38 1.18
C TYR A 93 11.91 10.24 0.47
N LEU A 94 12.07 10.28 -0.85
CA LEU A 94 11.08 10.78 -1.79
C LEU A 94 10.71 9.63 -2.71
N SER A 95 9.43 9.49 -3.02
CA SER A 95 8.99 8.58 -4.07
C SER A 95 7.98 9.24 -4.99
N GLY A 96 7.82 8.65 -6.15
CA GLY A 96 6.79 9.00 -7.09
C GLY A 96 6.34 7.75 -7.81
N GLU A 97 5.04 7.60 -7.96
CA GLU A 97 4.41 6.51 -8.69
C GLU A 97 3.44 7.08 -9.72
N ALA A 98 3.46 6.50 -10.90
CA ALA A 98 2.44 6.72 -11.92
C ALA A 98 1.69 5.39 -12.11
N GLU A 99 0.37 5.43 -12.01
CA GLU A 99 -0.51 4.27 -12.13
C GLU A 99 -1.59 4.55 -13.18
N TYR A 100 -1.86 3.57 -14.02
CA TYR A 100 -2.94 3.60 -15.01
C TYR A 100 -3.97 2.55 -14.62
N ASN A 101 -5.22 2.99 -14.45
CA ASN A 101 -6.35 2.19 -13.98
C ASN A 101 -7.44 2.11 -15.04
N TRP A 102 -8.02 0.91 -15.24
CA TRP A 102 -9.16 0.66 -16.11
C TRP A 102 -9.95 -0.54 -15.57
N GLY A 103 -11.18 -0.69 -16.05
CA GLY A 103 -12.03 -1.82 -15.67
C GLY A 103 -13.50 -1.43 -15.56
N ASP A 104 -14.27 -2.27 -14.89
CA ASP A 104 -15.73 -2.16 -14.85
C ASP A 104 -16.23 -0.99 -13.99
N THR A 105 -15.45 -0.56 -12.97
CA THR A 105 -15.83 0.57 -12.11
C THR A 105 -15.46 1.92 -12.73
N PHE A 106 -14.57 1.93 -13.72
CA PHE A 106 -14.12 3.14 -14.37
C PHE A 106 -14.99 3.42 -15.60
N THR A 107 -15.73 4.53 -15.61
CA THR A 107 -16.43 5.00 -16.81
C THR A 107 -15.45 5.31 -17.95
N LYS A 108 -14.24 5.74 -17.59
CA LYS A 108 -13.08 5.98 -18.46
C LYS A 108 -11.83 5.60 -17.68
N SER A 109 -10.79 5.17 -18.40
CA SER A 109 -9.50 4.90 -17.75
C SER A 109 -8.93 6.16 -17.09
N GLU A 110 -8.28 5.97 -15.94
CA GLU A 110 -7.68 7.03 -15.15
C GLU A 110 -6.17 6.83 -15.03
N MET A 111 -5.42 7.94 -15.02
CA MET A 111 -4.02 7.94 -14.64
C MET A 111 -3.87 8.65 -13.31
N HIS A 112 -3.20 8.00 -12.38
CA HIS A 112 -2.86 8.59 -11.08
C HIS A 112 -1.35 8.88 -11.05
N PHE A 113 -0.97 10.01 -10.46
CA PHE A 113 0.41 10.30 -10.14
C PHE A 113 0.50 10.65 -8.66
N THR A 114 1.32 9.91 -7.93
CA THR A 114 1.40 10.00 -6.46
C THR A 114 2.83 10.32 -6.01
N PRO A 115 3.19 11.60 -5.89
CA PRO A 115 4.41 12.00 -5.21
C PRO A 115 4.28 11.79 -3.70
N THR A 116 5.33 11.26 -3.08
CA THR A 116 5.37 10.93 -1.65
C THR A 116 6.64 11.46 -1.02
N VAL A 117 6.53 11.97 0.19
CA VAL A 117 7.66 12.25 1.08
C VAL A 117 7.50 11.47 2.38
N GLY A 118 8.57 10.82 2.83
CA GLY A 118 8.49 9.99 4.02
C GLY A 118 9.75 9.97 4.85
N GLY A 119 9.58 9.54 6.10
CA GLY A 119 10.64 9.24 7.04
C GLY A 119 10.53 7.80 7.52
N LYS A 120 11.66 7.13 7.65
CA LYS A 120 11.76 5.75 8.11
C LYS A 120 12.75 5.60 9.24
N MET A 121 12.54 4.60 10.09
CA MET A 121 13.46 4.27 11.16
C MET A 121 13.69 2.75 11.15
N ASP A 122 14.92 2.32 11.24
CA ASP A 122 15.30 0.91 11.38
C ASP A 122 15.83 0.67 12.80
N LEU A 123 15.05 -0.04 13.59
CA LEU A 123 15.39 -0.44 14.96
C LEU A 123 15.71 -1.95 15.06
N GLY A 124 16.01 -2.58 13.93
CA GLY A 124 16.28 -4.01 13.82
C GLY A 124 15.02 -4.86 13.70
N LEU A 125 14.37 -5.19 14.82
CA LEU A 125 13.13 -5.98 14.79
C LEU A 125 11.90 -5.16 14.36
N ILE A 126 11.94 -3.86 14.55
CA ILE A 126 10.83 -2.95 14.27
C ILE A 126 11.33 -1.86 13.32
N ALA A 127 10.64 -1.65 12.24
CA ALA A 127 10.95 -0.63 11.25
C ALA A 127 9.71 0.22 10.96
N PRO A 128 9.42 1.25 11.78
CA PRO A 128 8.34 2.18 11.52
C PRO A 128 8.72 3.17 10.42
N TYR A 129 7.73 3.59 9.63
CA TYR A 129 7.86 4.74 8.75
C TYR A 129 6.54 5.52 8.70
N ALA A 130 6.66 6.79 8.34
CA ALA A 130 5.52 7.68 8.13
C ALA A 130 5.73 8.45 6.83
N GLU A 131 4.66 8.69 6.11
CA GLU A 131 4.69 9.37 4.82
C GLU A 131 3.47 10.24 4.59
N VAL A 132 3.64 11.24 3.76
CA VAL A 132 2.56 12.04 3.19
C VAL A 132 2.66 11.91 1.69
N ASP A 133 1.58 11.57 1.06
CA ASP A 133 1.45 11.51 -0.39
C ASP A 133 0.31 12.39 -0.89
N TYR A 134 0.37 12.74 -2.19
CA TYR A 134 -0.66 13.50 -2.87
C TYR A 134 -1.05 12.78 -4.14
N MET A 135 -2.28 12.29 -4.21
CA MET A 135 -2.77 11.66 -5.42
C MET A 135 -3.34 12.70 -6.40
N LEU A 136 -2.68 12.83 -7.52
CA LEU A 136 -3.13 13.64 -8.67
C LEU A 136 -3.79 12.71 -9.67
N LYS A 137 -5.06 12.94 -9.97
CA LYS A 137 -5.82 12.16 -10.95
C LYS A 137 -5.87 12.86 -12.29
N SER A 138 -5.74 12.10 -13.36
CA SER A 138 -6.04 12.53 -14.72
C SER A 138 -7.10 11.64 -15.33
N VAL A 139 -8.13 12.23 -15.85
CA VAL A 139 -9.16 11.56 -16.66
C VAL A 139 -9.04 12.10 -18.09
N GLU A 140 -8.87 11.21 -19.08
CA GLU A 140 -8.67 11.58 -20.49
C GLU A 140 -7.50 12.55 -20.76
N GLY A 141 -6.47 12.55 -19.90
CA GLY A 141 -5.28 13.39 -20.07
C GLY A 141 -5.33 14.75 -19.36
N ASP A 142 -6.47 15.13 -18.81
CA ASP A 142 -6.59 16.34 -18.01
C ASP A 142 -6.33 16.03 -16.55
N PHE A 143 -5.19 16.50 -16.03
CA PHE A 143 -4.85 16.34 -14.62
C PHE A 143 -5.69 17.27 -13.72
N THR A 144 -6.14 16.72 -12.62
CA THR A 144 -6.74 17.51 -11.54
C THR A 144 -5.72 18.53 -11.05
N SER A 145 -6.15 19.77 -10.83
CA SER A 145 -5.28 20.79 -10.24
C SER A 145 -4.80 20.38 -8.84
N ILE A 146 -3.60 20.78 -8.46
CA ILE A 146 -2.95 20.35 -7.21
C ILE A 146 -3.73 20.73 -5.95
N ASP A 147 -4.52 21.81 -6.04
CA ASP A 147 -5.44 22.26 -5.00
C ASP A 147 -6.64 21.32 -4.77
N LYS A 148 -6.87 20.38 -5.70
CA LYS A 148 -7.88 19.31 -5.57
C LYS A 148 -7.27 17.94 -5.30
N ALA A 149 -5.94 17.87 -5.17
CA ALA A 149 -5.28 16.64 -4.79
C ALA A 149 -5.77 16.18 -3.42
N THR A 150 -5.88 14.87 -3.26
CA THR A 150 -6.23 14.24 -1.98
C THR A 150 -4.94 13.87 -1.26
N PRO A 151 -4.57 14.59 -0.18
CA PRO A 151 -3.41 14.21 0.63
C PRO A 151 -3.77 13.01 1.52
N ASN A 152 -2.84 12.06 1.62
CA ASN A 152 -2.93 10.95 2.55
C ASN A 152 -1.77 11.03 3.54
N PHE A 153 -2.07 10.76 4.79
CA PHE A 153 -1.07 10.56 5.83
C PHE A 153 -1.04 9.09 6.21
N THR A 154 0.09 8.45 6.04
CA THR A 154 0.27 7.02 6.28
C THR A 154 1.32 6.78 7.35
N ILE A 155 1.01 5.90 8.31
CA ILE A 155 1.97 5.34 9.25
C ILE A 155 2.00 3.84 9.05
N VAL A 156 3.20 3.30 8.93
CA VAL A 156 3.41 1.85 8.83
C VAL A 156 4.40 1.40 9.90
N THR A 157 4.13 0.26 10.48
CA THR A 157 5.08 -0.43 11.35
C THR A 157 5.30 -1.83 10.84
N LYS A 158 6.56 -2.15 10.54
CA LYS A 158 6.99 -3.48 10.15
C LYS A 158 7.69 -4.15 11.32
N VAL A 159 7.25 -5.35 11.67
CA VAL A 159 7.83 -6.16 12.75
C VAL A 159 8.39 -7.45 12.15
N ALA A 160 9.69 -7.67 12.27
CA ALA A 160 10.33 -8.90 11.85
C ALA A 160 9.96 -10.04 12.83
N LEU A 161 9.35 -11.11 12.31
CA LEU A 161 9.01 -12.33 13.07
C LEU A 161 10.10 -13.40 12.91
N GLY A 162 11.13 -13.12 12.12
CA GLY A 162 12.25 -14.00 11.80
C GLY A 162 13.03 -13.45 10.62
N THR A 163 13.94 -14.26 10.07
CA THR A 163 14.80 -13.85 8.93
C THR A 163 14.04 -13.69 7.63
N SER A 164 12.91 -14.37 7.49
CA SER A 164 12.16 -14.43 6.22
C SER A 164 10.69 -14.01 6.37
N THR A 165 10.26 -13.58 7.54
CA THR A 165 8.85 -13.27 7.77
C THR A 165 8.71 -11.96 8.52
N SER A 166 7.81 -11.10 8.09
CA SER A 166 7.46 -9.87 8.80
C SER A 166 5.95 -9.64 8.82
N LEU A 167 5.48 -9.05 9.92
CA LEU A 167 4.14 -8.51 10.06
C LEU A 167 4.19 -7.01 9.76
N ASN A 168 3.21 -6.52 9.01
CA ASN A 168 3.06 -5.11 8.71
C ASN A 168 1.71 -4.63 9.24
N ALA A 169 1.70 -3.50 9.90
CA ALA A 169 0.49 -2.77 10.27
C ALA A 169 0.56 -1.38 9.63
N LYS A 170 -0.48 -1.00 8.91
CA LYS A 170 -0.59 0.29 8.20
C LYS A 170 -1.85 1.01 8.65
N LEU A 171 -1.72 2.29 8.93
CA LEU A 171 -2.81 3.22 9.13
C LEU A 171 -2.71 4.30 8.07
N THR A 172 -3.74 4.49 7.28
CA THR A 172 -3.86 5.59 6.31
C THR A 172 -5.02 6.48 6.71
N ASN A 173 -4.79 7.78 6.69
CA ASN A 173 -5.81 8.80 6.87
C ASN A 173 -5.83 9.69 5.63
N SER A 174 -6.90 9.60 4.85
CA SER A 174 -7.14 10.46 3.70
C SER A 174 -7.72 11.79 4.18
N LEU A 175 -7.24 12.88 3.62
CA LEU A 175 -7.58 14.23 4.02
C LEU A 175 -8.20 14.98 2.84
N ASN A 176 -9.09 15.92 3.10
CA ASN A 176 -9.55 16.87 2.09
C ASN A 176 -8.57 18.06 1.93
N SER A 177 -8.89 19.01 1.06
CA SER A 177 -8.10 20.23 0.85
C SER A 177 -7.91 21.08 2.11
N ASP A 178 -8.79 20.96 3.08
CA ASP A 178 -8.78 21.69 4.35
C ASP A 178 -8.07 20.90 5.47
N TRP A 179 -7.42 19.78 5.12
CA TRP A 179 -6.72 18.87 6.03
C TRP A 179 -7.64 18.17 7.04
N GLU A 180 -8.92 18.07 6.74
CA GLU A 180 -9.86 17.30 7.54
C GLU A 180 -9.89 15.83 7.10
N SER A 181 -9.96 14.93 8.06
CA SER A 181 -10.03 13.49 7.81
C SER A 181 -11.33 13.13 7.08
N THR A 182 -11.21 12.49 5.93
CA THR A 182 -12.33 12.03 5.10
C THR A 182 -12.52 10.53 5.11
N ASP A 183 -11.41 9.78 5.30
CA ASP A 183 -11.44 8.32 5.32
C ASP A 183 -10.28 7.79 6.17
N LYS A 184 -10.49 6.69 6.87
CA LYS A 184 -9.49 6.01 7.69
C LYS A 184 -9.45 4.54 7.36
N GLU A 185 -8.30 4.08 6.93
CA GLU A 185 -8.04 2.68 6.63
C GLU A 185 -7.01 2.08 7.57
N VAL A 186 -7.27 0.87 8.04
CA VAL A 186 -6.29 0.02 8.72
C VAL A 186 -6.00 -1.18 7.85
N SER A 187 -4.72 -1.43 7.63
CA SER A 187 -4.25 -2.65 6.97
C SER A 187 -3.36 -3.46 7.87
N VAL A 188 -3.52 -4.76 7.85
CA VAL A 188 -2.61 -5.72 8.48
C VAL A 188 -2.14 -6.72 7.44
N GLY A 189 -0.85 -6.92 7.32
CA GLY A 189 -0.26 -7.77 6.31
C GLY A 189 0.85 -8.66 6.83
N LEU A 190 1.03 -9.80 6.18
CA LEU A 190 2.16 -10.70 6.38
C LEU A 190 2.99 -10.75 5.10
N THR A 191 4.29 -10.56 5.24
CA THR A 191 5.25 -10.71 4.15
C THR A 191 6.17 -11.88 4.43
N VAL A 192 6.33 -12.77 3.43
CA VAL A 192 7.28 -13.88 3.46
C VAL A 192 8.31 -13.66 2.35
N LYS A 193 9.60 -13.69 2.73
CA LYS A 193 10.73 -13.62 1.79
C LYS A 193 11.30 -15.00 1.52
N PHE A 194 11.70 -15.26 0.29
CA PHE A 194 12.30 -16.52 -0.17
C PHE A 194 13.49 -16.29 -1.10
#